data_09ac41aaedbd53be8e61f13b3926ead1
#
_entry.id   09ac41aaedbd53be8e61f13b3926ead1
#
_cell.length_a   1.000
_cell.length_b   1.000
_cell.length_c   1.000
_cell.angle_alpha   90.00
_cell.angle_beta   90.00
_cell.angle_gamma   90.00
#
_symmetry.space_group_name_H-M   'P 1'
#
loop_
_entity.id
_entity.type
_entity.pdbx_description
1 polymer ?
#
loop_
_entity_poly.entity_id
_entity_poly.type
_entity_poly.pdbx_seq_one_letter_code
_entity_poly.pdbx_strand_id
1 'polypeptide(L)'
;DARREAYYTGLNLTADARAFSSAIREELAQELLLLNANIPRNDKVRLLWRGENRISLTPFKPLPEPRGLASIKTEIGQRWPMTGLLDVLKEAALDTGLLEAFETSASRVALPKTALDQRLLLCLYGLGTNAGLKRIAGATPDVSYEELLHVHRRFVDAAALKEASAWVANATLAIRNAAVWGDAGTACASDSTKFGAWDRNLMTEWHARYGGRGVMIYWHVERRATCVYSQLKRCSSSEVASMIEGVLRHCTDMEIQRQYVDSHGQSAVGFAFCRL
;
A
#
# COMPACT_ATOMS: atom_id res chain seq x y z
N ASP A 1 -4.04 27.07 -26.23
CA ASP A 1 -4.31 26.83 -24.81
C ASP A 1 -2.98 26.83 -24.05
N ALA A 2 -2.64 27.98 -23.45
CA ALA A 2 -1.32 28.21 -22.78
C ALA A 2 -1.01 27.16 -21.69
N ARG A 3 -2.01 26.60 -21.02
CA ARG A 3 -1.82 25.54 -20.01
C ARG A 3 -1.37 24.23 -20.67
N ARG A 4 -1.88 23.90 -21.84
CA ARG A 4 -1.51 22.67 -22.55
C ARG A 4 -0.01 22.65 -22.86
N GLU A 5 0.52 23.72 -23.43
CA GLU A 5 1.95 23.82 -23.73
C GLU A 5 2.83 23.70 -22.49
N ALA A 6 2.42 24.36 -21.39
CA ALA A 6 3.13 24.25 -20.12
C ALA A 6 3.18 22.80 -19.59
N TYR A 7 2.08 22.03 -19.70
CA TYR A 7 2.07 20.62 -19.29
C TYR A 7 2.96 19.75 -20.16
N TYR A 8 2.90 19.90 -21.48
CA TYR A 8 3.76 19.12 -22.39
C TYR A 8 5.23 19.44 -22.17
N THR A 9 5.55 20.71 -21.94
CA THR A 9 6.92 21.13 -21.62
C THR A 9 7.38 20.58 -20.28
N GLY A 10 6.52 20.65 -19.25
CA GLY A 10 6.82 20.10 -17.91
C GLY A 10 7.04 18.59 -17.89
N LEU A 11 6.38 17.86 -18.78
CA LEU A 11 6.55 16.42 -18.97
C LEU A 11 7.64 16.06 -19.99
N ASN A 12 8.33 17.05 -20.55
CA ASN A 12 9.29 16.86 -21.64
C ASN A 12 8.71 16.11 -22.86
N LEU A 13 7.46 16.36 -23.18
CA LEU A 13 6.72 15.73 -24.26
C LEU A 13 6.46 16.73 -25.41
N THR A 14 6.47 16.21 -26.64
CA THR A 14 6.06 17.03 -27.79
C THR A 14 4.54 17.14 -27.86
N ALA A 15 4.02 18.34 -28.18
CA ALA A 15 2.61 18.57 -28.42
C ALA A 15 2.13 18.07 -29.81
N ASP A 16 3.06 17.76 -30.73
CA ASP A 16 2.75 17.17 -32.03
C ASP A 16 2.43 15.67 -31.90
N ALA A 17 1.19 15.30 -32.20
CA ALA A 17 0.72 13.92 -32.01
C ALA A 17 1.44 12.90 -32.91
N ARG A 18 1.91 13.32 -34.11
CA ARG A 18 2.63 12.41 -35.03
C ARG A 18 4.04 12.19 -34.54
N ALA A 19 4.74 13.25 -34.15
CA ALA A 19 6.07 13.18 -33.58
C ALA A 19 6.07 12.35 -32.29
N PHE A 20 5.10 12.56 -31.40
CA PHE A 20 4.90 11.78 -30.18
C PHE A 20 4.70 10.28 -30.48
N SER A 21 3.78 9.95 -31.39
CA SER A 21 3.48 8.56 -31.74
C SER A 21 4.68 7.88 -32.43
N SER A 22 5.44 8.59 -33.25
CA SER A 22 6.64 8.04 -33.88
C SER A 22 7.74 7.76 -32.87
N ALA A 23 7.99 8.68 -31.95
CA ALA A 23 9.00 8.51 -30.90
C ALA A 23 8.68 7.29 -30.00
N ILE A 24 7.43 7.13 -29.57
CA ILE A 24 7.03 5.96 -28.78
C ILE A 24 7.16 4.64 -29.56
N ARG A 25 6.83 4.64 -30.85
CA ARG A 25 7.00 3.42 -31.69
C ARG A 25 8.45 3.04 -31.87
N GLU A 26 9.32 4.01 -32.08
CA GLU A 26 10.75 3.79 -32.20
C GLU A 26 11.35 3.26 -30.91
N GLU A 27 10.99 3.86 -29.77
CA GLU A 27 11.42 3.40 -28.45
C GLU A 27 10.93 1.96 -28.18
N LEU A 28 9.65 1.67 -28.44
CA LEU A 28 9.10 0.33 -28.30
C LEU A 28 9.83 -0.69 -29.16
N ALA A 29 10.14 -0.34 -30.42
CA ALA A 29 10.86 -1.23 -31.32
C ALA A 29 12.27 -1.53 -30.80
N GLN A 30 12.99 -0.54 -30.29
CA GLN A 30 14.31 -0.70 -29.69
C GLN A 30 14.27 -1.57 -28.45
N GLU A 31 13.33 -1.34 -27.54
CA GLU A 31 13.16 -2.13 -26.33
C GLU A 31 12.77 -3.59 -26.62
N LEU A 32 11.94 -3.84 -27.63
CA LEU A 32 11.60 -5.18 -28.06
C LEU A 32 12.80 -5.91 -28.68
N LEU A 33 13.65 -5.22 -29.43
CA LEU A 33 14.88 -5.79 -29.96
C LEU A 33 15.85 -6.16 -28.82
N LEU A 34 16.01 -5.27 -27.84
CA LEU A 34 16.82 -5.51 -26.66
C LEU A 34 16.30 -6.69 -25.82
N LEU A 35 14.98 -6.73 -25.59
CA LEU A 35 14.32 -7.85 -24.91
C LEU A 35 14.59 -9.17 -25.65
N ASN A 36 14.38 -9.19 -26.95
CA ASN A 36 14.57 -10.39 -27.79
C ASN A 36 16.01 -10.88 -27.77
N ALA A 37 16.99 -9.97 -27.75
CA ALA A 37 18.42 -10.30 -27.65
C ALA A 37 18.79 -10.85 -26.23
N ASN A 38 18.08 -10.44 -25.20
CA ASN A 38 18.36 -10.82 -23.81
C ASN A 38 17.63 -12.09 -23.35
N ILE A 39 16.49 -12.44 -23.94
CA ILE A 39 15.70 -13.62 -23.58
C ILE A 39 16.56 -14.91 -23.58
N PRO A 40 17.37 -15.21 -24.61
CA PRO A 40 18.19 -16.44 -24.63
C PRO A 40 19.24 -16.49 -23.51
N ARG A 41 19.62 -15.36 -22.96
CA ARG A 41 20.62 -15.24 -21.88
C ARG A 41 19.98 -15.29 -20.48
N ASN A 42 18.67 -15.26 -20.39
CA ASN A 42 17.93 -15.28 -19.12
C ASN A 42 17.60 -16.71 -18.74
N ASP A 43 18.30 -17.25 -17.75
CA ASP A 43 18.12 -18.61 -17.23
C ASP A 43 16.75 -18.83 -16.55
N LYS A 44 16.03 -17.76 -16.28
CA LYS A 44 14.68 -17.78 -15.68
C LYS A 44 13.57 -17.84 -16.71
N VAL A 45 13.87 -17.64 -18.00
CA VAL A 45 12.87 -17.62 -19.07
C VAL A 45 13.04 -18.86 -19.94
N ARG A 46 11.96 -19.58 -20.18
CA ARG A 46 11.90 -20.71 -21.12
C ARG A 46 10.78 -20.47 -22.13
N LEU A 47 11.09 -20.64 -23.40
CA LEU A 47 10.11 -20.62 -24.46
C LEU A 47 9.56 -22.04 -24.66
N LEU A 48 8.26 -22.22 -24.51
CA LEU A 48 7.56 -23.50 -24.65
C LEU A 48 6.88 -23.56 -26.02
N TRP A 49 7.30 -24.47 -26.86
CA TRP A 49 6.82 -24.66 -28.24
C TRP A 49 5.57 -25.57 -28.32
N ARG A 50 4.82 -25.76 -27.26
CA ARG A 50 3.57 -26.56 -27.30
C ARG A 50 2.35 -25.65 -27.47
N GLY A 51 1.69 -25.75 -28.62
CA GLY A 51 0.53 -24.95 -28.98
C GLY A 51 0.93 -23.52 -29.36
N GLU A 52 0.26 -22.53 -28.82
CA GLU A 52 0.68 -21.13 -28.94
C GLU A 52 1.96 -20.90 -28.13
N ASN A 53 2.91 -20.18 -28.71
CA ASN A 53 4.19 -19.87 -28.09
C ASN A 53 3.99 -19.30 -26.68
N ARG A 54 4.42 -20.03 -25.67
CA ARG A 54 4.26 -19.61 -24.27
C ARG A 54 5.61 -19.30 -23.64
N ILE A 55 5.65 -18.23 -22.91
CA ILE A 55 6.78 -17.88 -22.05
C ILE A 55 6.51 -18.54 -20.68
N SER A 56 7.47 -19.34 -20.22
CA SER A 56 7.46 -19.93 -18.88
C SER A 56 8.54 -19.26 -18.04
N LEU A 57 8.17 -18.79 -16.88
CA LEU A 57 9.10 -18.22 -15.92
C LEU A 57 9.46 -19.26 -14.86
N THR A 58 10.75 -19.40 -14.59
CA THR A 58 11.23 -20.28 -13.51
C THR A 58 10.98 -19.58 -12.17
N PRO A 59 10.25 -20.17 -11.22
CA PRO A 59 10.06 -19.59 -9.91
C PRO A 59 11.39 -19.34 -9.19
N PHE A 60 11.45 -18.30 -8.38
CA PHE A 60 12.59 -18.11 -7.49
C PHE A 60 12.65 -19.25 -6.48
N LYS A 61 13.84 -19.76 -6.25
CA LYS A 61 14.08 -20.71 -5.15
C LYS A 61 13.99 -19.98 -3.81
N PRO A 62 13.52 -20.65 -2.75
CA PRO A 62 13.60 -20.09 -1.41
C PRO A 62 15.05 -19.68 -1.11
N LEU A 63 15.22 -18.53 -0.47
CA LEU A 63 16.54 -18.11 0.00
C LEU A 63 17.00 -19.10 1.08
N PRO A 64 18.28 -19.49 1.07
CA PRO A 64 18.82 -20.35 2.14
C PRO A 64 18.71 -19.62 3.47
N GLU A 65 18.31 -20.35 4.50
CA GLU A 65 18.23 -19.79 5.84
C GLU A 65 19.62 -19.40 6.34
N PRO A 66 19.84 -18.15 6.79
CA PRO A 66 21.14 -17.70 7.29
C PRO A 66 21.59 -18.54 8.48
N ARG A 67 22.89 -18.84 8.56
CA ARG A 67 23.47 -19.54 9.70
C ARG A 67 23.24 -18.73 10.99
N GLY A 68 22.80 -19.37 12.04
CA GLY A 68 22.56 -18.74 13.33
C GLY A 68 21.20 -18.02 13.47
N LEU A 69 20.33 -18.02 12.45
CA LEU A 69 19.02 -17.39 12.54
C LEU A 69 18.18 -17.91 13.72
N ALA A 70 18.21 -19.22 13.99
CA ALA A 70 17.51 -19.82 15.12
C ALA A 70 18.01 -19.28 16.47
N SER A 71 19.33 -19.14 16.62
CA SER A 71 19.93 -18.57 17.83
C SER A 71 19.57 -17.10 18.02
N ILE A 72 19.58 -16.33 16.93
CA ILE A 72 19.17 -14.91 16.96
C ILE A 72 17.69 -14.77 17.33
N LYS A 73 16.81 -15.60 16.77
CA LYS A 73 15.38 -15.61 17.13
C LYS A 73 15.16 -15.93 18.61
N THR A 74 15.92 -16.91 19.15
CA THR A 74 15.86 -17.26 20.56
C THR A 74 16.31 -16.11 21.44
N GLU A 75 17.45 -15.48 21.13
CA GLU A 75 17.99 -14.34 21.86
C GLU A 75 17.04 -13.14 21.85
N ILE A 76 16.45 -12.82 20.67
CA ILE A 76 15.45 -11.77 20.57
C ILE A 76 14.24 -12.09 21.44
N GLY A 77 13.71 -13.32 21.39
CA GLY A 77 12.57 -13.73 22.20
C GLY A 77 12.82 -13.67 23.71
N GLN A 78 14.06 -13.87 24.14
CA GLN A 78 14.46 -13.73 25.54
C GLN A 78 14.58 -12.27 25.99
N ARG A 79 15.15 -11.41 25.14
CA ARG A 79 15.37 -9.99 25.44
C ARG A 79 14.16 -9.12 25.17
N TRP A 80 13.35 -9.50 24.22
CA TRP A 80 12.15 -8.79 23.81
C TRP A 80 10.92 -9.69 23.99
N PRO A 81 10.31 -9.67 25.16
CA PRO A 81 9.08 -10.44 25.41
C PRO A 81 7.96 -9.94 24.50
N MET A 82 6.93 -10.76 24.36
CA MET A 82 5.78 -10.45 23.53
C MET A 82 5.16 -9.11 23.95
N THR A 83 5.24 -8.11 23.07
CA THR A 83 4.67 -6.78 23.27
C THR A 83 3.22 -6.77 22.77
N GLY A 84 2.31 -6.19 23.53
CA GLY A 84 0.93 -6.03 23.12
C GLY A 84 0.82 -5.08 21.93
N LEU A 85 -0.06 -5.40 20.96
CA LEU A 85 -0.26 -4.53 19.79
C LEU A 85 -0.73 -3.13 20.20
N LEU A 86 -1.50 -2.99 21.29
CA LEU A 86 -1.92 -1.69 21.81
C LEU A 86 -0.73 -0.88 22.32
N ASP A 87 0.28 -1.53 22.95
CA ASP A 87 1.50 -0.86 23.38
C ASP A 87 2.31 -0.38 22.19
N VAL A 88 2.45 -1.22 21.15
CA VAL A 88 3.12 -0.82 19.90
C VAL A 88 2.39 0.38 19.25
N LEU A 89 1.06 0.35 19.19
CA LEU A 89 0.28 1.47 18.64
C LEU A 89 0.45 2.75 19.47
N LYS A 90 0.49 2.63 20.79
CA LYS A 90 0.73 3.77 21.69
C LYS A 90 2.12 4.38 21.48
N GLU A 91 3.18 3.55 21.44
CA GLU A 91 4.53 4.04 21.20
C GLU A 91 4.64 4.68 19.80
N ALA A 92 4.08 4.05 18.76
CA ALA A 92 4.03 4.64 17.44
C ALA A 92 3.28 5.99 17.43
N ALA A 93 2.22 6.13 18.21
CA ALA A 93 1.48 7.39 18.33
C ALA A 93 2.30 8.49 19.01
N LEU A 94 3.09 8.14 20.04
CA LEU A 94 3.97 9.08 20.72
C LEU A 94 5.13 9.52 19.82
N ASP A 95 5.73 8.58 19.08
CA ASP A 95 6.89 8.85 18.23
C ASP A 95 6.53 9.63 16.96
N THR A 96 5.37 9.40 16.39
CA THR A 96 4.97 9.96 15.09
C THR A 96 3.97 11.10 15.18
N GLY A 97 3.31 11.27 16.33
CA GLY A 97 2.20 12.21 16.46
C GLY A 97 0.94 11.83 15.68
N LEU A 98 0.82 10.56 15.21
CA LEU A 98 -0.26 10.13 14.30
C LEU A 98 -1.68 10.45 14.79
N LEU A 99 -1.89 10.63 16.09
CA LEU A 99 -3.22 10.98 16.63
C LEU A 99 -3.63 12.41 16.28
N GLU A 100 -2.72 13.28 15.91
CA GLU A 100 -3.01 14.65 15.49
C GLU A 100 -3.70 14.72 14.12
N ALA A 101 -3.59 13.65 13.31
CA ALA A 101 -4.33 13.53 12.06
C ALA A 101 -5.86 13.37 12.27
N PHE A 102 -6.28 12.99 13.48
CA PHE A 102 -7.70 12.76 13.79
C PHE A 102 -8.35 14.02 14.36
N GLU A 103 -8.55 15.01 13.50
CA GLU A 103 -9.21 16.26 13.84
C GLU A 103 -10.73 16.19 13.60
N THR A 104 -11.48 17.08 14.23
CA THR A 104 -12.90 17.28 13.96
C THR A 104 -13.17 18.66 13.39
N SER A 105 -14.07 18.73 12.42
CA SER A 105 -14.57 20.01 11.88
C SER A 105 -15.45 20.80 12.87
N ALA A 106 -15.74 20.26 14.06
CA ALA A 106 -16.55 20.92 15.04
C ALA A 106 -15.77 22.02 15.78
N SER A 107 -16.41 23.17 15.93
CA SER A 107 -15.84 24.36 16.56
C SER A 107 -15.54 24.23 18.07
N ARG A 108 -15.98 23.17 18.72
CA ARG A 108 -15.70 22.89 20.14
C ARG A 108 -15.51 21.38 20.37
N VAL A 109 -14.34 21.02 20.85
CA VAL A 109 -14.05 19.71 21.42
C VAL A 109 -14.14 19.83 22.93
N ALA A 110 -15.14 19.20 23.53
CA ALA A 110 -15.35 19.26 24.98
C ALA A 110 -14.48 18.26 25.76
N LEU A 111 -13.69 17.44 25.05
CA LEU A 111 -12.84 16.39 25.65
C LEU A 111 -11.43 16.92 25.89
N PRO A 112 -10.84 16.68 27.08
CA PRO A 112 -9.40 16.89 27.30
C PRO A 112 -8.59 16.05 26.30
N LYS A 113 -7.46 16.62 25.82
CA LYS A 113 -6.61 15.93 24.80
C LYS A 113 -6.21 14.54 25.24
N THR A 114 -5.80 14.36 26.48
CA THR A 114 -5.41 13.04 27.02
C THR A 114 -6.53 11.98 26.96
N ALA A 115 -7.76 12.39 27.24
CA ALA A 115 -8.92 11.49 27.14
C ALA A 115 -9.28 11.19 25.68
N LEU A 116 -9.13 12.16 24.78
CA LEU A 116 -9.31 11.96 23.34
C LEU A 116 -8.29 10.99 22.78
N ASP A 117 -7.00 11.21 23.08
CA ASP A 117 -5.90 10.37 22.60
C ASP A 117 -6.06 8.91 23.08
N GLN A 118 -6.39 8.70 24.36
CA GLN A 118 -6.69 7.38 24.89
C GLN A 118 -7.82 6.69 24.14
N ARG A 119 -8.94 7.41 23.92
CA ARG A 119 -10.10 6.86 23.23
C ARG A 119 -9.84 6.62 21.74
N LEU A 120 -9.05 7.46 21.09
CA LEU A 120 -8.61 7.23 19.70
C LEU A 120 -7.76 5.95 19.59
N LEU A 121 -6.77 5.76 20.46
CA LEU A 121 -5.97 4.52 20.50
C LEU A 121 -6.85 3.28 20.69
N LEU A 122 -7.80 3.31 21.61
CA LEU A 122 -8.72 2.21 21.83
C LEU A 122 -9.66 1.97 20.63
N CYS A 123 -10.12 3.03 19.98
CA CYS A 123 -10.91 2.92 18.75
C CYS A 123 -10.08 2.29 17.62
N LEU A 124 -8.88 2.79 17.35
CA LEU A 124 -8.01 2.28 16.31
C LEU A 124 -7.65 0.82 16.56
N TYR A 125 -7.31 0.47 17.80
CA TYR A 125 -7.05 -0.91 18.19
C TYR A 125 -8.28 -1.81 18.00
N GLY A 126 -9.44 -1.39 18.50
CA GLY A 126 -10.67 -2.17 18.40
C GLY A 126 -11.17 -2.39 16.97
N LEU A 127 -10.99 -1.41 16.10
CA LEU A 127 -11.32 -1.48 14.68
C LEU A 127 -10.27 -2.29 13.89
N GLY A 128 -9.00 -1.99 14.09
CA GLY A 128 -7.89 -2.63 13.36
C GLY A 128 -7.73 -4.12 13.68
N THR A 129 -8.04 -4.55 14.91
CA THR A 129 -8.04 -5.97 15.31
C THR A 129 -9.36 -6.69 15.06
N ASN A 130 -10.39 -5.97 14.58
CA ASN A 130 -11.76 -6.51 14.47
C ASN A 130 -12.33 -7.02 15.81
N ALA A 131 -11.80 -6.58 16.95
CA ALA A 131 -12.35 -6.92 18.26
C ALA A 131 -13.70 -6.22 18.52
N GLY A 132 -13.88 -5.03 17.95
CA GLY A 132 -15.07 -4.20 18.07
C GLY A 132 -15.10 -3.38 19.36
N LEU A 133 -15.70 -2.19 19.27
CA LEU A 133 -15.68 -1.19 20.34
C LEU A 133 -16.35 -1.66 21.64
N LYS A 134 -17.39 -2.49 21.55
CA LYS A 134 -18.08 -3.04 22.75
C LYS A 134 -17.15 -3.92 23.58
N ARG A 135 -16.35 -4.77 22.94
CA ARG A 135 -15.41 -5.65 23.64
C ARG A 135 -14.28 -4.84 24.26
N ILE A 136 -13.80 -3.83 23.56
CA ILE A 136 -12.77 -2.92 24.07
C ILE A 136 -13.27 -2.17 25.30
N ALA A 137 -14.45 -1.58 25.24
CA ALA A 137 -15.05 -0.89 26.39
C ALA A 137 -15.26 -1.84 27.58
N GLY A 138 -15.71 -3.08 27.34
CA GLY A 138 -15.89 -4.06 28.42
C GLY A 138 -14.60 -4.55 29.08
N ALA A 139 -13.46 -4.36 28.41
CA ALA A 139 -12.13 -4.72 28.91
C ALA A 139 -11.34 -3.52 29.48
N THR A 140 -11.83 -2.30 29.33
CA THR A 140 -11.14 -1.08 29.72
C THR A 140 -11.94 -0.36 30.83
N PRO A 141 -11.38 -0.26 32.04
CA PRO A 141 -12.02 0.54 33.11
C PRO A 141 -12.21 2.00 32.68
N ASP A 142 -13.24 2.63 33.18
CA ASP A 142 -13.53 4.06 33.02
C ASP A 142 -13.75 4.56 31.59
N VAL A 143 -13.97 3.65 30.63
CA VAL A 143 -14.30 4.00 29.24
C VAL A 143 -15.55 3.25 28.79
N SER A 144 -16.61 3.97 28.49
CA SER A 144 -17.87 3.40 28.04
C SER A 144 -17.87 3.16 26.51
N TYR A 145 -18.77 2.27 26.08
CA TYR A 145 -19.00 2.02 24.65
C TYR A 145 -19.47 3.29 23.92
N GLU A 146 -20.34 4.07 24.54
CA GLU A 146 -20.89 5.30 24.00
C GLU A 146 -19.81 6.36 23.75
N GLU A 147 -18.83 6.46 24.64
CA GLU A 147 -17.69 7.34 24.48
C GLU A 147 -16.77 6.93 23.33
N LEU A 148 -16.48 5.64 23.20
CA LEU A 148 -15.72 5.12 22.04
C LEU A 148 -16.48 5.32 20.73
N LEU A 149 -17.79 5.07 20.74
CA LEU A 149 -18.64 5.26 19.57
C LEU A 149 -18.71 6.74 19.15
N HIS A 150 -18.76 7.65 20.13
CA HIS A 150 -18.70 9.09 19.88
C HIS A 150 -17.39 9.49 19.21
N VAL A 151 -16.25 9.07 19.76
CA VAL A 151 -14.93 9.37 19.19
C VAL A 151 -14.78 8.77 17.80
N HIS A 152 -15.16 7.50 17.62
CA HIS A 152 -15.13 6.84 16.32
C HIS A 152 -15.92 7.62 15.25
N ARG A 153 -17.16 8.01 15.55
CA ARG A 153 -18.02 8.69 14.56
C ARG A 153 -17.59 10.11 14.24
N ARG A 154 -16.88 10.75 15.14
CA ARG A 154 -16.59 12.17 15.04
C ARG A 154 -15.18 12.47 14.55
N PHE A 155 -14.23 11.58 14.81
CA PHE A 155 -12.81 11.82 14.55
C PHE A 155 -12.20 10.81 13.58
N VAL A 156 -12.74 9.59 13.51
CA VAL A 156 -12.16 8.53 12.68
C VAL A 156 -12.86 8.46 11.33
N ASP A 157 -12.24 9.03 10.32
CA ASP A 157 -12.69 8.94 8.95
C ASP A 157 -11.57 8.42 8.02
N ALA A 158 -11.89 8.23 6.75
CA ALA A 158 -10.96 7.67 5.77
C ALA A 158 -9.78 8.62 5.45
N ALA A 159 -9.99 9.94 5.52
CA ALA A 159 -8.94 10.92 5.25
C ALA A 159 -7.93 10.95 6.41
N ALA A 160 -8.42 11.03 7.65
CA ALA A 160 -7.58 10.97 8.85
C ALA A 160 -6.78 9.65 8.93
N LEU A 161 -7.40 8.51 8.63
CA LEU A 161 -6.70 7.23 8.59
C LEU A 161 -5.60 7.18 7.54
N LYS A 162 -5.84 7.74 6.36
CA LYS A 162 -4.86 7.85 5.30
C LYS A 162 -3.67 8.72 5.70
N GLU A 163 -3.94 9.87 6.28
CA GLU A 163 -2.93 10.80 6.75
C GLU A 163 -2.07 10.20 7.87
N ALA A 164 -2.70 9.65 8.90
CA ALA A 164 -2.01 8.95 9.99
C ALA A 164 -1.13 7.80 9.46
N SER A 165 -1.62 7.03 8.47
CA SER A 165 -0.84 5.96 7.84
C SER A 165 0.37 6.50 7.08
N ALA A 166 0.24 7.64 6.40
CA ALA A 166 1.35 8.29 5.72
C ALA A 166 2.42 8.78 6.70
N TRP A 167 2.02 9.35 7.83
CA TRP A 167 2.97 9.78 8.89
C TRP A 167 3.77 8.61 9.45
N VAL A 168 3.11 7.48 9.74
CA VAL A 168 3.82 6.26 10.19
C VAL A 168 4.76 5.73 9.11
N ALA A 169 4.33 5.73 7.84
CA ALA A 169 5.18 5.30 6.75
C ALA A 169 6.41 6.21 6.60
N ASN A 170 6.24 7.53 6.63
CA ASN A 170 7.33 8.51 6.54
C ASN A 170 8.30 8.37 7.72
N ALA A 171 7.80 8.26 8.95
CA ALA A 171 8.64 8.04 10.12
C ALA A 171 9.43 6.72 9.99
N THR A 172 8.80 5.65 9.53
CA THR A 172 9.46 4.37 9.28
C THR A 172 10.57 4.50 8.23
N LEU A 173 10.32 5.23 7.15
CA LEU A 173 11.32 5.46 6.10
C LEU A 173 12.50 6.31 6.61
N ALA A 174 12.22 7.33 7.42
CA ALA A 174 13.22 8.25 7.95
C ALA A 174 14.19 7.60 8.95
N ILE A 175 13.69 6.68 9.81
CA ILE A 175 14.52 6.03 10.85
C ILE A 175 15.29 4.80 10.36
N ARG A 176 15.03 4.34 9.13
CA ARG A 176 15.69 3.14 8.61
C ARG A 176 17.20 3.30 8.56
N ASN A 177 17.89 2.34 9.16
CA ASN A 177 19.34 2.24 9.02
C ASN A 177 19.69 1.61 7.67
N ALA A 178 20.29 2.40 6.77
CA ALA A 178 20.66 1.95 5.44
C ALA A 178 21.66 0.77 5.45
N ALA A 179 22.52 0.66 6.46
CA ALA A 179 23.45 -0.47 6.60
C ALA A 179 22.72 -1.81 6.85
N VAL A 180 21.51 -1.77 7.45
CA VAL A 180 20.71 -2.97 7.75
C VAL A 180 19.67 -3.21 6.66
N TRP A 181 18.95 -2.17 6.27
CA TRP A 181 17.80 -2.25 5.37
C TRP A 181 18.15 -2.01 3.89
N GLY A 182 19.36 -1.50 3.61
CA GLY A 182 19.76 -0.97 2.33
C GLY A 182 19.22 0.45 2.09
N ASP A 183 19.57 1.03 0.97
CA ASP A 183 19.10 2.37 0.59
C ASP A 183 17.56 2.43 0.51
N ALA A 184 17.02 3.61 0.78
CA ALA A 184 15.60 3.88 0.65
C ALA A 184 15.11 3.45 -0.74
N GLY A 185 14.13 2.56 -0.77
CA GLY A 185 13.67 2.00 -2.03
C GLY A 185 12.81 2.99 -2.79
N THR A 186 13.11 3.19 -4.07
CA THR A 186 12.23 3.87 -5.03
C THR A 186 11.30 2.88 -5.74
N ALA A 187 11.27 1.63 -5.27
CA ALA A 187 10.49 0.55 -5.84
C ALA A 187 9.28 0.21 -4.97
N CYS A 188 8.11 0.20 -5.58
CA CYS A 188 6.85 -0.17 -4.97
C CYS A 188 6.25 -1.37 -5.68
N ALA A 189 5.68 -2.30 -4.92
CA ALA A 189 4.85 -3.38 -5.46
C ALA A 189 3.41 -3.15 -5.06
N SER A 190 2.47 -3.47 -5.96
CA SER A 190 1.06 -3.38 -5.61
C SER A 190 0.27 -4.58 -6.08
N ASP A 191 -0.66 -4.99 -5.25
CA ASP A 191 -1.55 -6.12 -5.48
C ASP A 191 -2.80 -5.99 -4.63
N SER A 192 -3.81 -6.78 -4.94
CA SER A 192 -5.07 -6.79 -4.22
C SER A 192 -5.27 -8.06 -3.39
N THR A 193 -5.92 -7.88 -2.25
CA THR A 193 -6.34 -8.99 -1.39
C THR A 193 -7.84 -8.92 -1.16
N LYS A 194 -8.53 -10.05 -1.30
CA LYS A 194 -9.96 -10.14 -1.02
C LYS A 194 -10.23 -10.30 0.46
N PHE A 195 -11.17 -9.51 0.96
CA PHE A 195 -11.74 -9.65 2.31
C PHE A 195 -13.23 -9.99 2.22
N GLY A 196 -13.67 -10.94 3.04
CA GLY A 196 -15.10 -11.21 3.20
C GLY A 196 -15.80 -9.97 3.76
N ALA A 197 -16.95 -9.63 3.21
CA ALA A 197 -17.75 -8.51 3.68
C ALA A 197 -19.23 -8.86 3.66
N TRP A 198 -19.99 -8.22 4.54
CA TRP A 198 -21.43 -8.40 4.64
C TRP A 198 -22.14 -7.83 3.40
N ASP A 199 -23.23 -8.44 3.01
CA ASP A 199 -24.05 -8.03 1.86
C ASP A 199 -24.58 -6.58 1.95
N ARG A 200 -24.71 -6.06 3.17
CA ARG A 200 -25.13 -4.67 3.42
C ARG A 200 -24.04 -3.62 3.12
N ASN A 201 -22.79 -4.03 2.91
CA ASN A 201 -21.75 -3.13 2.46
C ASN A 201 -21.91 -2.87 0.96
N LEU A 202 -22.10 -1.60 0.57
CA LEU A 202 -22.34 -1.18 -0.81
C LEU A 202 -21.18 -1.50 -1.78
N MET A 203 -20.00 -1.76 -1.27
CA MET A 203 -18.83 -2.14 -2.06
C MET A 203 -18.70 -3.66 -2.26
N THR A 204 -19.54 -4.46 -1.57
CA THR A 204 -19.49 -5.92 -1.61
C THR A 204 -19.97 -6.47 -2.94
N GLU A 205 -19.13 -7.26 -3.58
CA GLU A 205 -19.44 -7.99 -4.82
C GLU A 205 -18.99 -9.44 -4.73
N TRP A 206 -19.52 -10.29 -5.60
CA TRP A 206 -19.03 -11.67 -5.76
C TRP A 206 -17.69 -11.67 -6.49
N HIS A 207 -16.73 -12.38 -5.96
CA HIS A 207 -15.42 -12.55 -6.62
C HIS A 207 -15.35 -13.92 -7.31
N ALA A 208 -15.25 -13.93 -8.64
CA ALA A 208 -15.30 -15.17 -9.44
C ALA A 208 -14.14 -16.15 -9.11
N ARG A 209 -12.90 -15.63 -9.00
CA ARG A 209 -11.69 -16.44 -8.76
C ARG A 209 -11.61 -17.00 -7.34
N TYR A 210 -11.91 -16.18 -6.33
CA TYR A 210 -11.77 -16.60 -4.93
C TYR A 210 -13.06 -17.17 -4.33
N GLY A 211 -14.15 -17.14 -5.09
CA GLY A 211 -15.48 -17.52 -4.60
C GLY A 211 -15.97 -16.61 -3.45
N GLY A 212 -17.28 -16.49 -3.30
CA GLY A 212 -17.89 -15.74 -2.21
C GLY A 212 -17.87 -14.21 -2.37
N ARG A 213 -18.69 -13.55 -1.54
CA ARG A 213 -18.87 -12.11 -1.53
C ARG A 213 -17.79 -11.41 -0.71
N GLY A 214 -17.42 -10.20 -1.10
CA GLY A 214 -16.40 -9.45 -0.39
C GLY A 214 -16.05 -8.13 -1.06
N VAL A 215 -14.99 -7.53 -0.58
CA VAL A 215 -14.36 -6.34 -1.10
C VAL A 215 -12.89 -6.64 -1.39
N MET A 216 -12.26 -5.84 -2.22
CA MET A 216 -10.83 -5.90 -2.45
C MET A 216 -10.15 -4.72 -1.74
N ILE A 217 -9.04 -4.99 -1.11
CA ILE A 217 -8.12 -3.93 -0.65
C ILE A 217 -6.88 -4.03 -1.53
N TYR A 218 -6.56 -2.92 -2.19
CA TYR A 218 -5.38 -2.80 -3.04
C TYR A 218 -4.27 -2.10 -2.26
N TRP A 219 -3.13 -2.75 -2.16
CA TRP A 219 -1.99 -2.31 -1.35
C TRP A 219 -0.86 -1.80 -2.23
N HIS A 220 -0.19 -0.76 -1.77
CA HIS A 220 1.08 -0.31 -2.32
C HIS A 220 2.14 -0.47 -1.23
N VAL A 221 3.11 -1.31 -1.48
CA VAL A 221 4.10 -1.71 -0.48
C VAL A 221 5.50 -1.43 -1.03
N GLU A 222 6.26 -0.65 -0.30
CA GLU A 222 7.65 -0.38 -0.59
C GLU A 222 8.48 -1.67 -0.45
N ARG A 223 9.59 -1.78 -1.17
CA ARG A 223 10.45 -2.96 -1.27
C ARG A 223 10.79 -3.62 0.08
N ARG A 224 10.85 -2.88 1.17
CA ARG A 224 11.15 -3.35 2.53
C ARG A 224 9.91 -3.49 3.41
N ALA A 225 8.78 -3.76 2.79
CA ALA A 225 7.50 -4.08 3.42
C ALA A 225 6.78 -2.93 4.16
N THR A 226 7.13 -1.65 3.90
CA THR A 226 6.32 -0.54 4.38
C THR A 226 5.14 -0.32 3.44
N CYS A 227 3.93 -0.41 3.97
CA CYS A 227 2.73 -0.02 3.25
C CYS A 227 2.69 1.51 3.12
N VAL A 228 2.75 2.03 1.90
CA VAL A 228 2.73 3.46 1.63
C VAL A 228 1.35 3.96 1.22
N TYR A 229 0.48 3.07 0.75
CA TYR A 229 -0.89 3.40 0.39
C TYR A 229 -1.77 2.15 0.37
N SER A 230 -3.02 2.32 0.74
CA SER A 230 -4.04 1.28 0.55
C SER A 230 -5.37 1.91 0.14
N GLN A 231 -6.16 1.17 -0.63
CA GLN A 231 -7.47 1.62 -1.07
C GLN A 231 -8.47 0.47 -1.10
N LEU A 232 -9.70 0.78 -0.70
CA LEU A 232 -10.83 -0.13 -0.83
C LEU A 232 -11.37 -0.06 -2.26
N LYS A 233 -11.59 -1.21 -2.88
CA LYS A 233 -12.18 -1.31 -4.21
C LYS A 233 -13.21 -2.44 -4.30
N ARG A 234 -14.07 -2.38 -5.30
CA ARG A 234 -14.97 -3.48 -5.65
C ARG A 234 -14.19 -4.61 -6.33
N CYS A 235 -14.71 -5.83 -6.26
CA CYS A 235 -14.09 -6.98 -6.90
C CYS A 235 -14.00 -6.83 -8.43
N SER A 236 -14.93 -6.11 -9.04
CA SER A 236 -14.97 -5.83 -10.48
C SER A 236 -14.13 -4.63 -10.93
N SER A 237 -13.59 -3.83 -9.99
CA SER A 237 -12.82 -2.62 -10.34
C SER A 237 -11.47 -2.96 -10.94
N SER A 238 -11.02 -2.16 -11.93
CA SER A 238 -9.71 -2.32 -12.56
C SER A 238 -8.56 -2.14 -11.55
N GLU A 239 -7.62 -3.06 -11.55
CA GLU A 239 -6.40 -2.95 -10.75
C GLU A 239 -5.43 -1.93 -11.32
N VAL A 240 -5.45 -1.71 -12.62
CA VAL A 240 -4.65 -0.68 -13.29
C VAL A 240 -5.02 0.71 -12.79
N ALA A 241 -6.32 1.01 -12.67
CA ALA A 241 -6.78 2.29 -12.13
C ALA A 241 -6.32 2.48 -10.67
N SER A 242 -6.39 1.41 -9.87
CA SER A 242 -5.95 1.42 -8.47
C SER A 242 -4.43 1.59 -8.34
N MET A 243 -3.66 0.96 -9.23
CA MET A 243 -2.20 1.14 -9.31
C MET A 243 -1.85 2.60 -9.57
N ILE A 244 -2.45 3.19 -10.61
CA ILE A 244 -2.21 4.58 -11.00
C ILE A 244 -2.58 5.54 -9.86
N GLU A 245 -3.75 5.34 -9.26
CA GLU A 245 -4.21 6.18 -8.14
C GLU A 245 -3.23 6.12 -6.95
N GLY A 246 -2.75 4.93 -6.60
CA GLY A 246 -1.82 4.78 -5.48
C GLY A 246 -0.47 5.42 -5.74
N VAL A 247 0.08 5.30 -6.95
CA VAL A 247 1.34 5.97 -7.33
C VAL A 247 1.21 7.49 -7.24
N LEU A 248 0.05 8.05 -7.64
CA LEU A 248 -0.16 9.50 -7.65
C LEU A 248 -0.59 10.08 -6.29
N ARG A 249 -1.18 9.26 -5.40
CA ARG A 249 -1.90 9.76 -4.21
C ARG A 249 -1.48 9.10 -2.91
N HIS A 250 -0.29 8.49 -2.84
CA HIS A 250 0.17 7.82 -1.60
C HIS A 250 0.45 8.79 -0.44
N CYS A 251 0.67 10.07 -0.70
CA CYS A 251 0.88 11.11 0.33
C CYS A 251 2.05 10.85 1.28
N THR A 252 3.00 9.96 0.92
CA THR A 252 4.24 9.73 1.65
C THR A 252 5.39 10.46 0.96
N ASP A 253 6.53 10.61 1.66
CA ASP A 253 7.74 11.23 1.11
C ASP A 253 8.52 10.30 0.16
N MET A 254 7.98 9.11 -0.11
CA MET A 254 8.59 8.14 -1.01
C MET A 254 8.49 8.62 -2.46
N GLU A 255 9.60 8.63 -3.18
CA GLU A 255 9.63 8.79 -4.62
C GLU A 255 9.50 7.42 -5.31
N ILE A 256 8.38 7.16 -6.00
CA ILE A 256 8.14 5.91 -6.70
C ILE A 256 8.67 6.00 -8.13
N GLN A 257 9.81 5.39 -8.41
CA GLN A 257 10.44 5.30 -9.73
C GLN A 257 10.15 3.98 -10.44
N ARG A 258 9.80 2.93 -9.68
CA ARG A 258 9.52 1.60 -10.19
C ARG A 258 8.29 1.02 -9.55
N GLN A 259 7.33 0.64 -10.38
CA GLN A 259 6.09 0.01 -9.93
C GLN A 259 6.05 -1.45 -10.42
N TYR A 260 5.87 -2.38 -9.50
CA TYR A 260 5.73 -3.80 -9.76
C TYR A 260 4.29 -4.23 -9.53
N VAL A 261 3.73 -4.92 -10.51
CA VAL A 261 2.38 -5.50 -10.47
C VAL A 261 2.41 -6.91 -11.04
N ASP A 262 1.38 -7.70 -10.74
CA ASP A 262 1.18 -8.99 -11.38
C ASP A 262 0.58 -8.85 -12.80
N SER A 263 0.18 -9.97 -13.39
CA SER A 263 -0.40 -9.99 -14.74
C SER A 263 -1.71 -9.21 -14.88
N HIS A 264 -2.43 -8.90 -13.79
CA HIS A 264 -3.62 -8.07 -13.83
C HIS A 264 -3.31 -6.59 -14.10
N GLY A 265 -2.09 -6.16 -13.78
CA GLY A 265 -1.57 -4.84 -14.14
C GLY A 265 -1.16 -4.69 -15.60
N GLN A 266 -1.06 -5.78 -16.36
CA GLN A 266 -0.68 -5.77 -17.77
C GLN A 266 -1.81 -5.22 -18.65
N SER A 267 -1.73 -3.94 -18.98
CA SER A 267 -2.63 -3.31 -19.91
C SER A 267 -1.95 -2.21 -20.71
N ALA A 268 -2.41 -1.94 -21.92
CA ALA A 268 -1.91 -0.83 -22.73
C ALA A 268 -2.04 0.51 -21.99
N VAL A 269 -3.14 0.69 -21.23
CA VAL A 269 -3.38 1.90 -20.44
C VAL A 269 -2.37 2.01 -19.29
N GLY A 270 -2.10 0.90 -18.57
CA GLY A 270 -1.12 0.88 -17.49
C GLY A 270 0.29 1.22 -17.98
N PHE A 271 0.72 0.59 -19.06
CA PHE A 271 2.03 0.86 -19.67
C PHE A 271 2.14 2.29 -20.18
N ALA A 272 1.12 2.79 -20.88
CA ALA A 272 1.11 4.16 -21.38
C ALA A 272 1.22 5.17 -20.24
N PHE A 273 0.48 4.95 -19.15
CA PHE A 273 0.50 5.84 -18.00
C PHE A 273 1.84 5.83 -17.26
N CYS A 274 2.44 4.67 -17.08
CA CYS A 274 3.76 4.56 -16.44
C CYS A 274 4.89 5.14 -17.32
N ARG A 275 4.65 5.28 -18.65
CA ARG A 275 5.61 5.88 -19.57
C ARG A 275 5.54 7.41 -19.58
N LEU A 276 4.37 8.00 -19.32
CA LEU A 276 4.17 9.44 -19.23
C LEU A 276 4.65 10.02 -17.90
#